data_ed2f5d59baa1d818a510d0c3ff5be2e0
#
_entry.id   ed2f5d59baa1d818a510d0c3ff5be2e0
#
_cell.length_a   1.000
_cell.length_b   1.000
_cell.length_c   1.000
_cell.angle_alpha   90.00
_cell.angle_beta   90.00
_cell.angle_gamma   90.00
#
_symmetry.space_group_name_H-M   'P 1'
#
loop_
_entity.id
_entity.type
_entity.pdbx_description
1 polymer ?
#
loop_
_entity_poly.entity_id
_entity_poly.type
_entity_poly.pdbx_seq_one_letter_code
_entity_poly.pdbx_strand_id
1 'polypeptide(L)'
;FRFKGDALHPERYDLVALNRIRTTIGERDFAALYQQNPIPEEGDFFKKPHFRYYVPQELPNINELRLFCTFDLAIGEKEQNDFTAGVVAGVDNAANIYVLAVYHGKLDSLKIAEQLFDIWNTWQPEVIGLEKGHIEGTMRPFLEKMSDEKRIYPYFEPLVVGRKDKVARAQ
;
A
#
# COMPACT_ATOMS: atom_id res chain seq x y z
N PHE A 1 27.81 -5.89 37.19
CA PHE A 1 28.04 -5.71 35.78
C PHE A 1 27.11 -6.65 35.03
N ARG A 2 26.43 -6.14 33.98
CA ARG A 2 25.56 -6.93 33.12
C ARG A 2 26.20 -7.04 31.74
N PHE A 3 26.01 -8.19 31.11
CA PHE A 3 26.44 -8.40 29.72
C PHE A 3 25.28 -8.13 28.75
N LYS A 4 25.60 -7.89 27.49
CA LYS A 4 24.61 -7.76 26.44
C LYS A 4 23.84 -9.08 26.30
N GLY A 5 22.52 -9.04 26.49
CA GLY A 5 21.65 -10.22 26.47
C GLY A 5 21.10 -10.62 27.85
N ASP A 6 21.65 -10.06 28.93
CA ASP A 6 21.12 -10.32 30.29
C ASP A 6 19.77 -9.62 30.49
N ALA A 7 18.86 -10.26 31.25
CA ALA A 7 17.61 -9.64 31.65
C ALA A 7 17.89 -8.47 32.62
N LEU A 8 17.14 -7.37 32.49
CA LEU A 8 17.28 -6.18 33.36
C LEU A 8 16.92 -6.47 34.80
N HIS A 9 15.86 -7.22 35.04
CA HIS A 9 15.34 -7.65 36.33
C HIS A 9 14.96 -9.14 36.26
N PRO A 10 15.96 -10.06 36.38
CA PRO A 10 15.73 -11.49 36.20
C PRO A 10 14.78 -12.09 37.26
N GLU A 11 14.70 -11.49 38.44
CA GLU A 11 13.76 -11.85 39.51
C GLU A 11 12.29 -11.55 39.15
N ARG A 12 12.05 -10.60 38.23
CA ARG A 12 10.70 -10.21 37.78
C ARG A 12 10.37 -10.76 36.39
N TYR A 13 11.33 -10.67 35.51
CA TYR A 13 11.25 -11.16 34.12
C TYR A 13 12.58 -11.82 33.77
N ASP A 14 12.63 -13.13 33.90
CA ASP A 14 13.76 -13.93 33.40
C ASP A 14 13.76 -14.03 31.87
N LEU A 15 14.80 -14.58 31.31
CA LEU A 15 14.94 -14.73 29.85
C LEU A 15 13.83 -15.61 29.24
N VAL A 16 13.30 -16.59 29.99
CA VAL A 16 12.22 -17.47 29.53
C VAL A 16 10.92 -16.69 29.42
N ALA A 17 10.59 -15.89 30.45
CA ALA A 17 9.43 -15.02 30.45
C ALA A 17 9.52 -13.97 29.33
N LEU A 18 10.68 -13.33 29.15
CA LEU A 18 10.92 -12.36 28.08
C LEU A 18 10.78 -12.98 26.70
N ASN A 19 11.29 -14.18 26.47
CA ASN A 19 11.12 -14.88 25.20
C ASN A 19 9.65 -15.25 24.92
N ARG A 20 8.91 -15.65 25.97
CA ARG A 20 7.46 -15.91 25.84
C ARG A 20 6.70 -14.64 25.44
N ILE A 21 6.98 -13.53 26.09
CA ILE A 21 6.40 -12.23 25.76
C ILE A 21 6.74 -11.86 24.32
N ARG A 22 8.02 -11.98 23.91
CA ARG A 22 8.47 -11.72 22.54
C ARG A 22 7.69 -12.53 21.50
N THR A 23 7.46 -13.81 21.77
CA THR A 23 6.67 -14.68 20.88
C THR A 23 5.20 -14.25 20.82
N THR A 24 4.66 -13.74 21.93
CA THR A 24 3.24 -13.34 22.02
C THR A 24 2.95 -12.01 21.35
N ILE A 25 3.79 -10.99 21.58
CA ILE A 25 3.57 -9.62 21.04
C ILE A 25 4.31 -9.35 19.72
N GLY A 26 5.22 -10.24 19.33
CA GLY A 26 6.06 -10.10 18.14
C GLY A 26 7.35 -9.32 18.38
N GLU A 27 8.31 -9.47 17.47
CA GLU A 27 9.66 -8.89 17.58
C GLU A 27 9.63 -7.36 17.62
N ARG A 28 8.76 -6.74 16.84
CA ARG A 28 8.62 -5.29 16.73
C ARG A 28 8.19 -4.64 18.04
N ASP A 29 7.07 -5.12 18.59
CA ASP A 29 6.52 -4.56 19.82
C ASP A 29 7.44 -4.87 20.99
N PHE A 30 8.09 -6.03 20.96
CA PHE A 30 9.10 -6.37 21.94
C PHE A 30 10.31 -5.43 21.87
N ALA A 31 10.81 -5.15 20.67
CA ALA A 31 11.92 -4.20 20.46
C ALA A 31 11.56 -2.79 20.93
N ALA A 32 10.38 -2.31 20.62
CA ALA A 32 9.90 -0.98 21.02
C ALA A 32 9.70 -0.88 22.55
N LEU A 33 8.97 -1.83 23.14
CA LEU A 33 8.53 -1.73 24.54
C LEU A 33 9.58 -2.22 25.55
N TYR A 34 10.34 -3.25 25.20
CA TYR A 34 11.29 -3.91 26.10
C TYR A 34 12.74 -3.58 25.82
N GLN A 35 13.09 -3.24 24.56
CA GLN A 35 14.47 -2.90 24.19
C GLN A 35 14.66 -1.39 23.95
N GLN A 36 13.61 -0.58 24.04
CA GLN A 36 13.66 0.86 23.76
C GLN A 36 14.26 1.19 22.39
N ASN A 37 14.10 0.26 21.46
CA ASN A 37 14.61 0.35 20.09
C ASN A 37 13.47 0.06 19.10
N PRO A 38 12.59 1.05 18.86
CA PRO A 38 11.48 0.88 17.92
C PRO A 38 12.02 0.61 16.52
N ILE A 39 11.66 -0.55 15.97
CA ILE A 39 11.96 -0.91 14.60
C ILE A 39 10.94 -0.19 13.72
N PRO A 40 11.35 0.60 12.71
CA PRO A 40 10.41 1.24 11.78
C PRO A 40 9.51 0.21 11.10
N GLU A 41 8.25 0.59 10.85
CA GLU A 41 7.25 -0.29 10.20
C GLU A 41 7.71 -0.84 8.83
N GLU A 42 8.55 -0.10 8.15
CA GLU A 42 8.97 -0.37 6.77
C GLU A 42 10.00 -1.50 6.60
N GLY A 43 10.66 -1.95 7.69
CA GLY A 43 11.83 -2.85 7.57
C GLY A 43 11.53 -4.36 7.62
N ASP A 44 10.44 -4.78 8.26
CA ASP A 44 10.26 -6.20 8.61
C ASP A 44 9.32 -6.97 7.66
N PHE A 45 8.44 -6.27 6.98
CA PHE A 45 7.39 -6.89 6.16
C PHE A 45 7.84 -7.13 4.72
N PHE A 46 8.35 -6.08 4.06
CA PHE A 46 8.82 -6.14 2.69
C PHE A 46 10.34 -6.17 2.65
N LYS A 47 10.93 -7.35 2.66
CA LYS A 47 12.39 -7.52 2.61
C LYS A 47 12.88 -7.42 1.17
N LYS A 48 13.92 -6.61 0.94
CA LYS A 48 14.54 -6.45 -0.39
C LYS A 48 14.81 -7.77 -1.14
N PRO A 49 15.27 -8.87 -0.50
CA PRO A 49 15.48 -10.14 -1.19
C PRO A 49 14.20 -10.79 -1.75
N HIS A 50 13.01 -10.38 -1.27
CA HIS A 50 11.73 -10.90 -1.76
C HIS A 50 11.22 -10.20 -3.02
N PHE A 51 11.78 -9.01 -3.35
CA PHE A 51 11.43 -8.31 -4.57
C PHE A 51 12.12 -8.97 -5.77
N ARG A 52 11.34 -9.27 -6.78
CA ARG A 52 11.81 -9.69 -8.08
C ARG A 52 11.82 -8.49 -9.00
N TYR A 53 12.92 -8.28 -9.68
CA TYR A 53 13.06 -7.19 -10.65
C TYR A 53 13.08 -7.79 -12.05
N TYR A 54 12.49 -7.11 -13.00
CA TYR A 54 12.58 -7.45 -14.41
C TYR A 54 13.23 -6.29 -15.17
N VAL A 55 13.87 -6.59 -16.26
CA VAL A 55 14.32 -5.60 -17.24
C VAL A 55 13.24 -5.40 -18.30
N PRO A 56 13.13 -4.22 -18.95
CA PRO A 56 12.06 -3.93 -19.92
C PRO A 56 11.93 -4.99 -21.03
N GLN A 57 13.03 -5.66 -21.40
CA GLN A 57 13.06 -6.69 -22.44
C GLN A 57 12.40 -8.02 -21.99
N GLU A 58 12.29 -8.24 -20.68
CA GLU A 58 11.65 -9.44 -20.10
C GLU A 58 10.15 -9.24 -19.85
N LEU A 59 9.66 -7.99 -19.97
CA LEU A 59 8.25 -7.70 -19.81
C LEU A 59 7.47 -8.32 -20.97
N PRO A 60 6.42 -9.11 -20.72
CA PRO A 60 5.50 -9.54 -21.76
C PRO A 60 4.92 -8.37 -22.55
N ASN A 61 4.47 -8.62 -23.76
CA ASN A 61 3.77 -7.59 -24.52
C ASN A 61 2.59 -7.07 -23.70
N ILE A 62 2.49 -5.75 -23.57
CA ILE A 62 1.47 -5.11 -22.73
C ILE A 62 0.05 -5.50 -23.14
N ASN A 63 -0.17 -5.79 -24.43
CA ASN A 63 -1.45 -6.25 -24.97
C ASN A 63 -1.82 -7.69 -24.54
N GLU A 64 -0.88 -8.43 -23.98
CA GLU A 64 -1.08 -9.79 -23.45
C GLU A 64 -1.32 -9.76 -21.93
N LEU A 65 -1.22 -8.60 -21.30
CA LEU A 65 -1.44 -8.40 -19.88
C LEU A 65 -2.84 -7.86 -19.62
N ARG A 66 -3.48 -8.37 -18.59
CA ARG A 66 -4.66 -7.74 -17.99
C ARG A 66 -4.19 -6.61 -17.10
N LEU A 67 -4.63 -5.39 -17.35
CA LEU A 67 -4.16 -4.20 -16.66
C LEU A 67 -5.14 -3.79 -15.55
N PHE A 68 -4.60 -3.53 -14.38
CA PHE A 68 -5.33 -3.08 -13.20
C PHE A 68 -4.64 -1.86 -12.60
N CYS A 69 -5.44 -0.99 -12.01
CA CYS A 69 -4.92 0.15 -11.26
C CYS A 69 -5.57 0.19 -9.87
N THR A 70 -4.80 0.54 -8.85
CA THR A 70 -5.32 0.75 -7.49
C THR A 70 -4.73 2.01 -6.90
N PHE A 71 -5.54 2.74 -6.12
CA PHE A 71 -5.11 3.93 -5.40
C PHE A 71 -5.48 3.86 -3.92
N ASP A 72 -4.51 4.20 -3.08
CA ASP A 72 -4.70 4.58 -1.67
C ASP A 72 -4.74 6.10 -1.62
N LEU A 73 -5.92 6.66 -1.38
CA LEU A 73 -6.17 8.11 -1.45
C LEU A 73 -5.98 8.74 -0.08
N ALA A 74 -5.13 9.74 0.00
CA ALA A 74 -5.02 10.60 1.17
C ALA A 74 -5.76 11.91 0.91
N ILE A 75 -7.04 11.93 1.26
CA ILE A 75 -7.91 13.10 1.08
C ILE A 75 -8.18 13.73 2.45
N GLY A 76 -7.83 15.01 2.62
CA GLY A 76 -8.10 15.74 3.86
C GLY A 76 -7.82 17.24 3.72
N GLU A 77 -8.50 18.06 4.53
CA GLU A 77 -8.40 19.52 4.49
C GLU A 77 -7.17 20.10 5.22
N LYS A 78 -6.32 19.26 5.82
CA LYS A 78 -5.18 19.72 6.62
C LYS A 78 -3.88 19.71 5.82
N GLU A 79 -3.05 20.73 6.00
CA GLU A 79 -1.70 20.86 5.40
C GLU A 79 -0.75 19.68 5.66
N GLN A 80 -1.11 18.78 6.58
CA GLN A 80 -0.37 17.54 6.94
C GLN A 80 -0.90 16.31 6.22
N ASN A 81 -1.54 16.45 5.07
CA ASN A 81 -2.09 15.30 4.34
C ASN A 81 -1.01 14.25 4.04
N ASP A 82 -1.37 13.00 4.26
CA ASP A 82 -0.59 11.85 3.82
C ASP A 82 -0.43 11.83 2.30
N PHE A 83 0.47 11.01 1.81
CA PHE A 83 0.67 10.84 0.37
C PHE A 83 -0.42 9.96 -0.24
N THR A 84 -1.00 10.41 -1.34
CA THR A 84 -1.74 9.54 -2.25
C THR A 84 -0.76 8.66 -2.98
N ALA A 85 -1.03 7.36 -3.02
CA ALA A 85 -0.21 6.38 -3.74
C ALA A 85 -1.08 5.55 -4.69
N GLY A 86 -0.57 5.32 -5.90
CA GLY A 86 -1.24 4.52 -6.91
C GLY A 86 -0.28 3.58 -7.61
N VAL A 87 -0.78 2.42 -8.02
CA VAL A 87 -0.02 1.40 -8.73
C VAL A 87 -0.81 0.95 -9.95
N VAL A 88 -0.14 0.91 -11.10
CA VAL A 88 -0.62 0.19 -12.29
C VAL A 88 0.12 -1.13 -12.38
N ALA A 89 -0.61 -2.21 -12.45
CA ALA A 89 -0.08 -3.55 -12.55
C ALA A 89 -0.66 -4.30 -13.74
N GLY A 90 0.18 -5.10 -14.39
CA GLY A 90 -0.22 -6.06 -15.41
C GLY A 90 -0.17 -7.47 -14.87
N VAL A 91 -1.13 -8.32 -15.26
CA VAL A 91 -1.20 -9.72 -14.86
C VAL A 91 -1.18 -10.58 -16.12
N ASP A 92 -0.25 -11.53 -16.21
CA ASP A 92 -0.16 -12.48 -17.30
C ASP A 92 -1.06 -13.71 -17.08
N ASN A 93 -1.12 -14.58 -18.08
CA ASN A 93 -1.90 -15.81 -18.03
C ASN A 93 -1.39 -16.84 -17.00
N ALA A 94 -0.15 -16.69 -16.54
CA ALA A 94 0.44 -17.51 -15.47
C ALA A 94 0.23 -16.89 -14.08
N ALA A 95 -0.57 -15.82 -13.98
CA ALA A 95 -0.83 -15.06 -12.77
C ALA A 95 0.41 -14.35 -12.17
N ASN A 96 1.46 -14.10 -12.96
CA ASN A 96 2.52 -13.22 -12.52
C ASN A 96 2.04 -11.77 -12.58
N ILE A 97 2.43 -10.99 -11.56
CA ILE A 97 2.07 -9.58 -11.42
C ILE A 97 3.29 -8.73 -11.71
N TYR A 98 3.17 -7.83 -12.67
CA TYR A 98 4.19 -6.86 -13.06
C TYR A 98 3.77 -5.46 -12.64
N VAL A 99 4.56 -4.80 -11.80
CA VAL A 99 4.34 -3.39 -11.45
C VAL A 99 4.84 -2.53 -12.61
N LEU A 100 3.94 -1.92 -13.35
CA LEU A 100 4.23 -1.17 -14.56
C LEU A 100 4.49 0.31 -14.30
N ALA A 101 3.73 0.90 -13.37
CA ALA A 101 3.89 2.28 -12.95
C ALA A 101 3.51 2.48 -11.49
N VAL A 102 4.19 3.42 -10.83
CA VAL A 102 3.88 3.85 -9.47
C VAL A 102 3.70 5.36 -9.47
N TYR A 103 2.60 5.80 -8.89
CA TYR A 103 2.25 7.20 -8.70
C TYR A 103 2.30 7.51 -7.21
N HIS A 104 2.93 8.62 -6.84
CA HIS A 104 3.06 9.01 -5.46
C HIS A 104 3.16 10.52 -5.33
N GLY A 105 2.30 11.11 -4.51
CA GLY A 105 2.32 12.56 -4.34
C GLY A 105 1.28 13.08 -3.36
N LYS A 106 1.44 14.33 -2.98
CA LYS A 106 0.42 15.08 -2.23
C LYS A 106 -0.46 15.79 -3.25
N LEU A 107 -1.67 15.30 -3.43
CA LEU A 107 -2.60 15.77 -4.45
C LEU A 107 -3.93 16.18 -3.82
N ASP A 108 -4.51 17.24 -4.32
CA ASP A 108 -5.92 17.57 -4.04
C ASP A 108 -6.88 16.70 -4.86
N SER A 109 -8.16 16.70 -4.52
CA SER A 109 -9.17 15.84 -5.15
C SER A 109 -9.29 16.06 -6.65
N LEU A 110 -9.10 17.29 -7.14
CA LEU A 110 -9.16 17.59 -8.57
C LEU A 110 -7.97 16.97 -9.30
N LYS A 111 -6.77 17.16 -8.79
CA LYS A 111 -5.55 16.57 -9.36
C LYS A 111 -5.55 15.04 -9.30
N ILE A 112 -6.13 14.46 -8.24
CA ILE A 112 -6.33 13.00 -8.16
C ILE A 112 -7.25 12.56 -9.30
N ALA A 113 -8.38 13.25 -9.52
CA ALA A 113 -9.29 12.92 -10.61
C ALA A 113 -8.59 13.06 -11.98
N GLU A 114 -7.87 14.17 -12.23
CA GLU A 114 -7.08 14.36 -13.46
C GLU A 114 -6.11 13.20 -13.67
N GLN A 115 -5.35 12.82 -12.65
CA GLN A 115 -4.39 11.71 -12.73
C GLN A 115 -5.05 10.37 -13.04
N LEU A 116 -6.22 10.08 -12.46
CA LEU A 116 -6.96 8.86 -12.74
C LEU A 116 -7.40 8.77 -14.22
N PHE A 117 -7.84 9.89 -14.81
CA PHE A 117 -8.18 9.96 -16.22
C PHE A 117 -6.96 9.85 -17.13
N ASP A 118 -5.82 10.45 -16.76
CA ASP A 118 -4.56 10.32 -17.50
C ASP A 118 -4.05 8.88 -17.49
N ILE A 119 -4.18 8.20 -16.33
CA ILE A 119 -3.86 6.77 -16.22
C ILE A 119 -4.78 5.94 -17.11
N TRP A 120 -6.08 6.23 -17.11
CA TRP A 120 -7.01 5.55 -18.00
C TRP A 120 -6.63 5.75 -19.49
N ASN A 121 -6.31 6.97 -19.87
CA ASN A 121 -5.92 7.25 -21.26
C ASN A 121 -4.62 6.55 -21.67
N THR A 122 -3.66 6.43 -20.73
CA THR A 122 -2.34 5.86 -20.99
C THR A 122 -2.35 4.34 -20.97
N TRP A 123 -3.01 3.75 -19.98
CA TRP A 123 -2.89 2.32 -19.67
C TRP A 123 -4.15 1.52 -20.02
N GLN A 124 -5.30 2.16 -20.07
CA GLN A 124 -6.62 1.53 -20.27
C GLN A 124 -6.84 0.31 -19.35
N PRO A 125 -6.68 0.46 -18.02
CA PRO A 125 -6.86 -0.65 -17.12
C PRO A 125 -8.31 -1.15 -17.14
N GLU A 126 -8.52 -2.45 -16.98
CA GLU A 126 -9.86 -3.04 -16.86
C GLU A 126 -10.65 -2.45 -15.70
N VAL A 127 -9.94 -2.16 -14.60
CA VAL A 127 -10.51 -1.65 -13.35
C VAL A 127 -9.55 -0.65 -12.71
N ILE A 128 -10.12 0.43 -12.19
CA ILE A 128 -9.43 1.33 -11.24
C ILE A 128 -10.07 1.15 -9.87
N GLY A 129 -9.36 0.47 -8.97
CA GLY A 129 -9.79 0.23 -7.58
C GLY A 129 -9.50 1.42 -6.69
N LEU A 130 -10.53 1.93 -6.01
CA LEU A 130 -10.44 3.03 -5.05
C LEU A 130 -11.12 2.63 -3.74
N GLU A 131 -10.64 3.13 -2.60
CA GLU A 131 -11.30 2.86 -1.33
C GLU A 131 -12.73 3.40 -1.33
N LYS A 132 -13.70 2.55 -0.95
CA LYS A 132 -15.14 2.82 -1.03
C LYS A 132 -15.53 4.16 -0.38
N GLY A 133 -15.02 4.46 0.82
CA GLY A 133 -15.33 5.70 1.54
C GLY A 133 -14.92 6.97 0.78
N HIS A 134 -13.82 6.93 0.07
CA HIS A 134 -13.33 8.06 -0.72
C HIS A 134 -14.09 8.25 -2.03
N ILE A 135 -14.50 7.17 -2.70
CA ILE A 135 -15.33 7.27 -3.92
C ILE A 135 -16.66 7.91 -3.58
N GLU A 136 -17.37 7.34 -2.61
CA GLU A 136 -18.76 7.75 -2.29
C GLU A 136 -18.82 9.14 -1.66
N GLY A 137 -17.82 9.54 -0.90
CA GLY A 137 -17.78 10.82 -0.20
C GLY A 137 -17.23 11.97 -1.05
N THR A 138 -15.98 11.90 -1.40
CA THR A 138 -15.24 13.07 -1.90
C THR A 138 -14.98 13.04 -3.41
N MET A 139 -14.71 11.87 -3.99
CA MET A 139 -14.24 11.79 -5.38
C MET A 139 -15.36 11.79 -6.41
N ARG A 140 -16.55 11.26 -6.08
CA ARG A 140 -17.66 11.09 -7.03
C ARG A 140 -17.98 12.35 -7.85
N PRO A 141 -18.16 13.55 -7.26
CA PRO A 141 -18.49 14.74 -8.04
C PRO A 141 -17.43 15.11 -9.08
N PHE A 142 -16.14 14.93 -8.73
CA PHE A 142 -15.04 15.20 -9.64
C PHE A 142 -14.97 14.20 -10.78
N LEU A 143 -15.17 12.91 -10.48
CA LEU A 143 -15.13 11.83 -11.47
C LEU A 143 -16.31 11.94 -12.44
N GLU A 144 -17.53 12.18 -11.97
CA GLU A 144 -18.73 12.37 -12.80
C GLU A 144 -18.55 13.57 -13.74
N LYS A 145 -18.16 14.73 -13.19
CA LYS A 145 -17.92 15.95 -13.98
C LYS A 145 -16.89 15.69 -15.08
N MET A 146 -15.74 15.08 -14.74
CA MET A 146 -14.70 14.79 -15.73
C MET A 146 -15.15 13.76 -16.78
N SER A 147 -15.91 12.75 -16.39
CA SER A 147 -16.45 11.77 -17.33
C SER A 147 -17.33 12.46 -18.37
N ASP A 148 -18.19 13.37 -17.94
CA ASP A 148 -19.09 14.11 -18.85
C ASP A 148 -18.34 15.08 -19.75
N GLU A 149 -17.37 15.81 -19.21
CA GLU A 149 -16.57 16.78 -19.98
C GLU A 149 -15.67 16.08 -21.03
N LYS A 150 -15.03 14.99 -20.63
CA LYS A 150 -14.08 14.26 -21.50
C LYS A 150 -14.76 13.22 -22.38
N ARG A 151 -16.03 12.88 -22.13
CA ARG A 151 -16.75 11.76 -22.77
C ARG A 151 -16.03 10.42 -22.63
N ILE A 152 -15.42 10.20 -21.46
CA ILE A 152 -14.64 9.00 -21.08
C ILE A 152 -15.21 8.49 -19.76
N TYR A 153 -15.51 7.20 -19.70
CA TYR A 153 -16.18 6.57 -18.56
C TYR A 153 -15.35 5.40 -18.01
N PRO A 154 -14.26 5.67 -17.25
CA PRO A 154 -13.46 4.63 -16.64
C PRO A 154 -14.30 3.81 -15.65
N TYR A 155 -14.01 2.52 -15.53
CA TYR A 155 -14.65 1.70 -14.52
C TYR A 155 -13.93 1.84 -13.18
N PHE A 156 -14.59 2.44 -12.21
CA PHE A 156 -14.11 2.60 -10.84
C PHE A 156 -14.75 1.55 -9.93
N GLU A 157 -13.94 0.68 -9.33
CA GLU A 157 -14.37 -0.34 -8.39
C GLU A 157 -14.19 0.13 -6.96
N PRO A 158 -15.26 0.21 -6.15
CA PRO A 158 -15.16 0.54 -4.74
C PRO A 158 -14.57 -0.63 -3.94
N LEU A 159 -13.33 -0.49 -3.50
CA LEU A 159 -12.66 -1.48 -2.68
C LEU A 159 -13.09 -1.35 -1.22
N VAL A 160 -13.66 -2.43 -0.68
CA VAL A 160 -13.99 -2.50 0.74
C VAL A 160 -12.74 -2.88 1.52
N VAL A 161 -12.17 -1.91 2.21
CA VAL A 161 -11.05 -2.15 3.11
C VAL A 161 -11.57 -2.81 4.39
N GLY A 162 -11.19 -4.07 4.61
CA GLY A 162 -11.54 -4.81 5.82
C GLY A 162 -10.99 -4.15 7.10
N ARG A 163 -11.56 -4.49 8.26
CA ARG A 163 -11.11 -3.98 9.58
C ARG A 163 -9.71 -4.45 10.00
N LYS A 164 -9.08 -5.34 9.25
CA LYS A 164 -7.71 -5.77 9.49
C LYS A 164 -6.76 -4.60 9.21
N ASP A 165 -5.75 -4.43 10.05
CA ASP A 165 -4.71 -3.42 9.82
C ASP A 165 -3.93 -3.67 8.51
N LYS A 166 -3.17 -2.67 8.07
CA LYS A 166 -2.41 -2.75 6.79
C LYS A 166 -1.43 -3.93 6.77
N VAL A 167 -0.84 -4.27 7.92
CA VAL A 167 0.12 -5.36 8.07
C VAL A 167 -0.57 -6.72 7.92
N ALA A 168 -1.71 -6.92 8.59
CA ALA A 168 -2.48 -8.16 8.50
C ALA A 168 -3.12 -8.41 7.11
N ARG A 169 -3.19 -7.38 6.26
CA ARG A 169 -3.66 -7.52 4.86
C ARG A 169 -2.54 -7.86 3.88
N ALA A 170 -1.32 -7.59 4.24
CA ALA A 170 -0.15 -7.88 3.42
C ALA A 170 0.44 -9.28 3.68
N GLN A 171 -0.09 -10.03 4.66
CA GLN A 171 0.21 -11.45 4.93
C GLN A 171 -0.65 -12.36 4.07
#